data_e7f6ba62bcb76c38ca50cc633e202038
#
_entry.id   e7f6ba62bcb76c38ca50cc633e202038
#
_cell.length_a   1.000
_cell.length_b   1.000
_cell.length_c   1.000
_cell.angle_alpha   90.00
_cell.angle_beta   90.00
_cell.angle_gamma   90.00
#
_symmetry.space_group_name_H-M   'P 1'
#
loop_
_entity.id
_entity.type
_entity.pdbx_description
1 polymer ?
#
loop_
_entity_poly.entity_id
_entity_poly.type
_entity_poly.pdbx_seq_one_letter_code
_entity_poly.pdbx_strand_id
1 'polypeptide(L)'
;MSLSKTQDVLFSLLNDALETFGGVPEEIITDNMKTIMDRARTDACGGKVNPCFEQFAKDYGFKTRPCIAGRPQTKAKVEAPMKILDEIRAYNGRLDYTELCELVERINNRVNSQVNQGTGRIPLLYFEKEKAFLHPLPTEEIRKHYRIATHRSIVNPSSMVTYKTSQYSVPPEYIGKEMKLQVYDNYIHIYYNTALVTLHSLSSKKLNYHE
;
A
#
# COMPACT_ATOMS: atom_id res chain seq x y z
N MET A 1 -5.65 -0.66 -2.37
CA MET A 1 -4.77 -1.44 -3.27
C MET A 1 -3.80 -0.51 -3.96
N SER A 2 -2.60 -0.96 -4.33
CA SER A 2 -1.62 -0.16 -5.06
C SER A 2 -1.11 -0.92 -6.28
N LEU A 3 -0.80 -0.17 -7.35
CA LEU A 3 -0.23 -0.69 -8.60
C LEU A 3 1.30 -0.56 -8.65
N SER A 4 1.92 0.00 -7.62
CA SER A 4 3.37 0.18 -7.51
C SER A 4 3.93 -0.56 -6.30
N LYS A 5 5.22 -0.95 -6.39
CA LYS A 5 5.97 -1.68 -5.35
C LYS A 5 7.11 -0.84 -4.77
N THR A 6 7.00 0.48 -4.85
CA THR A 6 8.04 1.40 -4.36
C THR A 6 8.03 1.51 -2.84
N GLN A 7 9.09 2.06 -2.28
CA GLN A 7 9.23 2.26 -0.84
C GLN A 7 8.19 3.27 -0.30
N ASP A 8 7.93 4.35 -1.04
CA ASP A 8 6.92 5.35 -0.65
C ASP A 8 5.51 4.76 -0.58
N VAL A 9 5.18 3.86 -1.54
CA VAL A 9 3.91 3.12 -1.51
C VAL A 9 3.84 2.20 -0.31
N LEU A 10 4.93 1.50 0.02
CA LEU A 10 4.98 0.66 1.21
C LEU A 10 4.74 1.48 2.48
N PHE A 11 5.39 2.62 2.62
CA PHE A 11 5.22 3.50 3.78
C PHE A 11 3.78 4.02 3.89
N SER A 12 3.21 4.49 2.78
CA SER A 12 1.82 4.95 2.76
C SER A 12 0.84 3.85 3.15
N LEU A 13 1.01 2.63 2.61
CA LEU A 13 0.15 1.49 2.94
C LEU A 13 0.30 1.03 4.40
N LEU A 14 1.53 1.05 4.94
CA LEU A 14 1.78 0.77 6.35
C LEU A 14 1.14 1.83 7.25
N ASN A 15 1.28 3.12 6.89
CA ASN A 15 0.61 4.20 7.61
C ASN A 15 -0.91 3.99 7.65
N ASP A 16 -1.54 3.73 6.50
CA ASP A 16 -2.97 3.50 6.41
C ASP A 16 -3.42 2.27 7.23
N ALA A 17 -2.63 1.20 7.22
CA ALA A 17 -2.89 0.00 8.01
C ALA A 17 -2.82 0.29 9.52
N LEU A 18 -1.79 1.00 9.97
CA LEU A 18 -1.60 1.36 11.38
C LEU A 18 -2.70 2.34 11.86
N GLU A 19 -3.12 3.26 11.01
CA GLU A 19 -4.27 4.13 11.29
C GLU A 19 -5.57 3.32 11.41
N THR A 20 -5.78 2.33 10.54
CA THR A 20 -6.93 1.43 10.60
C THR A 20 -6.93 0.58 11.87
N PHE A 21 -5.76 0.14 12.31
CA PHE A 21 -5.61 -0.60 13.58
C PHE A 21 -5.79 0.31 14.80
N GLY A 22 -5.62 1.62 14.63
CA GLY A 22 -5.72 2.59 15.72
C GLY A 22 -4.47 2.65 16.61
N GLY A 23 -3.32 2.10 16.15
CA GLY A 23 -2.08 2.11 16.89
C GLY A 23 -0.98 1.32 16.22
N VAL A 24 0.18 1.26 16.86
CA VAL A 24 1.42 0.67 16.35
C VAL A 24 1.79 -0.56 17.19
N PRO A 25 2.00 -1.75 16.59
CA PRO A 25 2.47 -2.91 17.33
C PRO A 25 3.95 -2.74 17.74
N GLU A 26 4.36 -3.43 18.80
CA GLU A 26 5.77 -3.39 19.26
C GLU A 26 6.76 -3.89 18.19
N GLU A 27 6.37 -4.91 17.42
CA GLU A 27 7.19 -5.50 16.36
C GLU A 27 6.39 -5.71 15.07
N ILE A 28 7.03 -5.44 13.93
CA ILE A 28 6.52 -5.80 12.61
C ILE A 28 7.43 -6.87 12.00
N ILE A 29 6.85 -8.04 11.72
CA ILE A 29 7.55 -9.12 11.02
C ILE A 29 7.51 -8.83 9.53
N THR A 30 8.68 -8.83 8.88
CA THR A 30 8.81 -8.49 7.46
C THR A 30 9.51 -9.62 6.70
N ASP A 31 9.25 -9.74 5.42
CA ASP A 31 10.11 -10.53 4.55
C ASP A 31 11.38 -9.73 4.15
N ASN A 32 12.27 -10.36 3.36
CA ASN A 32 13.52 -9.74 2.93
C ASN A 32 13.39 -8.97 1.62
N MET A 33 12.26 -8.26 1.38
CA MET A 33 12.09 -7.45 0.17
C MET A 33 13.08 -6.25 0.19
N LYS A 34 13.53 -5.83 -1.00
CA LYS A 34 14.53 -4.76 -1.15
C LYS A 34 14.10 -3.40 -0.59
N THR A 35 12.81 -3.15 -0.50
CA THR A 35 12.25 -1.93 0.12
C THR A 35 12.42 -1.89 1.64
N ILE A 36 12.70 -3.04 2.27
CA ILE A 36 12.88 -3.20 3.71
C ILE A 36 14.32 -3.58 4.05
N MET A 37 14.96 -4.44 3.26
CA MET A 37 16.27 -5.00 3.53
C MET A 37 17.27 -4.72 2.41
N ASP A 38 18.37 -4.05 2.71
CA ASP A 38 19.52 -3.93 1.79
C ASP A 38 20.25 -5.26 1.64
N ARG A 39 20.32 -6.02 2.74
CA ARG A 39 20.89 -7.37 2.78
C ARG A 39 19.97 -8.29 3.58
N ALA A 40 19.57 -9.40 2.97
CA ALA A 40 18.68 -10.38 3.59
C ALA A 40 19.28 -10.93 4.90
N ARG A 41 18.40 -11.21 5.87
CA ARG A 41 18.75 -11.94 7.09
C ARG A 41 18.88 -13.41 6.76
N THR A 42 20.00 -14.02 7.19
CA THR A 42 20.28 -15.46 7.10
C THR A 42 20.59 -16.02 8.50
N ASP A 43 20.75 -17.33 8.61
CA ASP A 43 21.18 -17.97 9.89
C ASP A 43 22.56 -17.48 10.34
N ALA A 44 23.45 -17.19 9.40
CA ALA A 44 24.82 -16.75 9.68
C ALA A 44 24.97 -15.22 9.80
N CYS A 45 23.96 -14.44 9.41
CA CYS A 45 24.05 -12.99 9.37
C CYS A 45 22.70 -12.32 9.69
N GLY A 46 22.71 -11.34 10.61
CA GLY A 46 21.52 -10.57 11.00
C GLY A 46 20.88 -9.75 9.88
N GLY A 47 21.54 -9.69 8.70
CA GLY A 47 21.07 -8.85 7.58
C GLY A 47 21.39 -7.38 7.80
N LYS A 48 20.86 -6.53 6.90
CA LYS A 48 20.93 -5.07 7.02
C LYS A 48 19.59 -4.48 6.57
N VAL A 49 18.93 -3.80 7.48
CA VAL A 49 17.69 -3.06 7.18
C VAL A 49 18.04 -1.85 6.30
N ASN A 50 17.16 -1.52 5.36
CA ASN A 50 17.28 -0.32 4.55
C ASN A 50 17.17 0.92 5.47
N PRO A 51 18.06 1.92 5.36
CA PRO A 51 18.07 3.08 6.25
C PRO A 51 16.76 3.88 6.26
N CYS A 52 16.08 4.02 5.11
CA CYS A 52 14.79 4.72 5.04
C CYS A 52 13.71 3.95 5.79
N PHE A 53 13.69 2.60 5.68
CA PHE A 53 12.74 1.78 6.43
C PHE A 53 13.06 1.78 7.94
N GLU A 54 14.34 1.79 8.31
CA GLU A 54 14.76 1.90 9.70
C GLU A 54 14.33 3.24 10.31
N GLN A 55 14.42 4.34 9.54
CA GLN A 55 13.92 5.65 9.97
C GLN A 55 12.40 5.62 10.15
N PHE A 56 11.65 5.07 9.19
CA PHE A 56 10.21 4.88 9.31
C PHE A 56 9.84 4.10 10.58
N ALA A 57 10.55 2.99 10.85
CA ALA A 57 10.31 2.19 12.05
C ALA A 57 10.57 2.97 13.35
N LYS A 58 11.60 3.82 13.39
CA LYS A 58 11.91 4.70 14.52
C LYS A 58 10.84 5.76 14.72
N ASP A 59 10.37 6.40 13.64
CA ASP A 59 9.36 7.45 13.67
C ASP A 59 8.00 6.92 14.14
N TYR A 60 7.71 5.64 13.84
CA TYR A 60 6.50 4.96 14.30
C TYR A 60 6.65 4.23 15.64
N GLY A 61 7.88 4.01 16.11
CA GLY A 61 8.18 3.38 17.39
C GLY A 61 8.03 1.86 17.42
N PHE A 62 8.18 1.17 16.28
CA PHE A 62 8.16 -0.29 16.22
C PHE A 62 9.55 -0.88 15.92
N LYS A 63 9.73 -2.16 16.28
CA LYS A 63 10.93 -2.93 15.93
C LYS A 63 10.71 -3.71 14.65
N THR A 64 11.65 -3.64 13.71
CA THR A 64 11.64 -4.48 12.51
C THR A 64 12.21 -5.86 12.82
N ARG A 65 11.44 -6.91 12.53
CA ARG A 65 11.86 -8.30 12.70
C ARG A 65 11.88 -9.02 11.34
N PRO A 66 12.99 -9.00 10.59
CA PRO A 66 13.06 -9.66 9.31
C PRO A 66 13.01 -11.18 9.46
N CYS A 67 12.27 -11.85 8.58
CA CYS A 67 12.28 -13.32 8.45
C CYS A 67 13.68 -13.82 8.09
N ILE A 68 14.01 -15.03 8.53
CA ILE A 68 15.25 -15.69 8.13
C ILE A 68 15.07 -16.26 6.74
N ALA A 69 15.93 -15.90 5.79
CA ALA A 69 15.92 -16.43 4.44
C ALA A 69 16.13 -17.96 4.47
N GLY A 70 15.32 -18.68 3.68
CA GLY A 70 15.38 -20.16 3.63
C GLY A 70 14.62 -20.90 4.74
N ARG A 71 13.99 -20.18 5.69
CA ARG A 71 13.14 -20.80 6.73
C ARG A 71 11.64 -20.53 6.46
N PRO A 72 10.92 -21.45 5.78
CA PRO A 72 9.51 -21.28 5.45
C PRO A 72 8.61 -21.07 6.67
N GLN A 73 8.97 -21.64 7.81
CA GLN A 73 8.17 -21.58 9.05
C GLN A 73 7.97 -20.12 9.57
N THR A 74 8.94 -19.25 9.34
CA THR A 74 8.83 -17.84 9.74
C THR A 74 7.88 -17.05 8.84
N LYS A 75 7.64 -17.53 7.62
CA LYS A 75 6.79 -16.91 6.59
C LYS A 75 5.39 -17.52 6.50
N ALA A 76 5.19 -18.72 7.02
CA ALA A 76 3.94 -19.48 6.89
C ALA A 76 2.70 -18.71 7.39
N LYS A 77 2.84 -17.90 8.45
CA LYS A 77 1.75 -17.07 8.98
C LYS A 77 1.29 -15.95 8.01
N VAL A 78 2.18 -15.48 7.13
CA VAL A 78 1.86 -14.47 6.12
C VAL A 78 1.36 -15.12 4.82
N GLU A 79 1.88 -16.31 4.49
CA GLU A 79 1.50 -17.03 3.27
C GLU A 79 0.09 -17.62 3.33
N ALA A 80 -0.38 -18.03 4.51
CA ALA A 80 -1.71 -18.59 4.66
C ALA A 80 -2.83 -17.60 4.27
N PRO A 81 -2.85 -16.34 4.72
CA PRO A 81 -3.79 -15.33 4.25
C PRO A 81 -3.64 -15.02 2.75
N MET A 82 -2.43 -15.07 2.19
CA MET A 82 -2.22 -14.82 0.78
C MET A 82 -2.88 -15.86 -0.13
N LYS A 83 -2.98 -17.12 0.32
CA LYS A 83 -3.71 -18.18 -0.41
C LYS A 83 -5.20 -17.87 -0.54
N ILE A 84 -5.78 -17.16 0.41
CA ILE A 84 -7.18 -16.73 0.37
C ILE A 84 -7.40 -15.72 -0.77
N LEU A 85 -6.42 -14.85 -1.01
CA LEU A 85 -6.44 -13.90 -2.12
C LEU A 85 -6.31 -14.60 -3.49
N ASP A 86 -5.90 -15.88 -3.54
CA ASP A 86 -5.91 -16.66 -4.79
C ASP A 86 -7.34 -16.85 -5.35
N GLU A 87 -8.38 -16.69 -4.51
CA GLU A 87 -9.77 -16.65 -4.98
C GLU A 87 -10.00 -15.55 -6.03
N ILE A 88 -9.24 -14.44 -5.95
CA ILE A 88 -9.30 -13.34 -6.90
C ILE A 88 -8.91 -13.80 -8.31
N ARG A 89 -8.03 -14.81 -8.43
CA ARG A 89 -7.60 -15.33 -9.73
C ARG A 89 -8.75 -15.93 -10.55
N ALA A 90 -9.80 -16.41 -9.90
CA ALA A 90 -10.99 -16.92 -10.58
C ALA A 90 -11.72 -15.82 -11.38
N TYR A 91 -11.50 -14.56 -11.05
CA TYR A 91 -12.11 -13.39 -11.69
C TYR A 91 -11.17 -12.67 -12.67
N ASN A 92 -10.03 -13.28 -13.01
CA ASN A 92 -9.00 -12.65 -13.84
C ASN A 92 -9.57 -12.06 -15.13
N GLY A 93 -9.42 -10.73 -15.33
CA GLY A 93 -9.92 -10.00 -16.48
C GLY A 93 -11.44 -9.77 -16.53
N ARG A 94 -12.18 -10.13 -15.45
CA ARG A 94 -13.66 -9.98 -15.38
C ARG A 94 -14.13 -8.87 -14.48
N LEU A 95 -13.24 -8.28 -13.69
CA LEU A 95 -13.57 -7.23 -12.72
C LEU A 95 -12.85 -5.94 -13.11
N ASP A 96 -13.56 -4.84 -12.99
CA ASP A 96 -12.92 -3.53 -12.95
C ASP A 96 -12.22 -3.28 -11.60
N TYR A 97 -11.53 -2.12 -11.48
CA TYR A 97 -10.79 -1.80 -10.27
C TYR A 97 -11.69 -1.63 -9.04
N THR A 98 -12.89 -1.08 -9.22
CA THR A 98 -13.85 -0.86 -8.13
C THR A 98 -14.41 -2.19 -7.63
N GLU A 99 -14.85 -3.04 -8.54
CA GLU A 99 -15.34 -4.39 -8.25
C GLU A 99 -14.27 -5.25 -7.58
N LEU A 100 -13.01 -5.10 -8.00
CA LEU A 100 -11.88 -5.78 -7.37
C LEU A 100 -11.66 -5.30 -5.93
N CYS A 101 -11.75 -4.00 -5.67
CA CYS A 101 -11.63 -3.46 -4.30
C CYS A 101 -12.76 -3.99 -3.41
N GLU A 102 -14.00 -4.00 -3.89
CA GLU A 102 -15.14 -4.54 -3.17
C GLU A 102 -15.02 -6.04 -2.88
N LEU A 103 -14.50 -6.81 -3.86
CA LEU A 103 -14.23 -8.24 -3.65
C LEU A 103 -13.20 -8.47 -2.56
N VAL A 104 -12.08 -7.72 -2.59
CA VAL A 104 -11.03 -7.80 -1.56
C VAL A 104 -11.58 -7.46 -0.18
N GLU A 105 -12.41 -6.42 -0.09
CA GLU A 105 -13.05 -6.03 1.17
C GLU A 105 -14.00 -7.12 1.70
N ARG A 106 -14.83 -7.72 0.85
CA ARG A 106 -15.69 -8.85 1.20
C ARG A 106 -14.90 -10.05 1.70
N ILE A 107 -13.79 -10.41 1.01
CA ILE A 107 -12.90 -11.49 1.42
C ILE A 107 -12.31 -11.17 2.81
N ASN A 108 -11.79 -9.96 2.99
CA ASN A 108 -11.19 -9.52 4.24
C ASN A 108 -12.18 -9.59 5.42
N ASN A 109 -13.39 -9.08 5.23
CA ASN A 109 -14.44 -9.12 6.23
C ASN A 109 -14.85 -10.56 6.58
N ARG A 110 -14.99 -11.43 5.57
CA ARG A 110 -15.30 -12.85 5.78
C ARG A 110 -14.22 -13.54 6.62
N VAL A 111 -12.95 -13.37 6.24
CA VAL A 111 -11.82 -14.06 6.90
C VAL A 111 -11.66 -13.59 8.35
N ASN A 112 -11.85 -12.31 8.60
CA ASN A 112 -11.70 -11.74 9.95
C ASN A 112 -12.89 -12.01 10.87
N SER A 113 -14.08 -12.30 10.32
CA SER A 113 -15.29 -12.62 11.10
C SER A 113 -15.52 -14.12 11.34
N GLN A 114 -14.80 -14.99 10.64
CA GLN A 114 -14.91 -16.44 10.78
C GLN A 114 -13.84 -17.04 11.69
N VAL A 115 -14.12 -18.22 12.23
CA VAL A 115 -13.14 -18.98 13.02
C VAL A 115 -11.95 -19.36 12.15
N ASN A 116 -10.77 -18.88 12.49
CA ASN A 116 -9.53 -19.29 11.84
C ASN A 116 -9.18 -20.72 12.27
N GLN A 117 -9.12 -21.65 11.33
CA GLN A 117 -8.89 -23.06 11.61
C GLN A 117 -7.54 -23.35 12.29
N GLY A 118 -6.50 -22.53 11.99
CA GLY A 118 -5.17 -22.70 12.59
C GLY A 118 -5.09 -22.24 14.05
N THR A 119 -5.95 -21.33 14.48
CA THR A 119 -5.93 -20.76 15.85
C THR A 119 -7.18 -21.12 16.66
N GLY A 120 -8.25 -21.62 16.01
CA GLY A 120 -9.56 -21.85 16.64
C GLY A 120 -10.26 -20.56 17.09
N ARG A 121 -9.86 -19.40 16.57
CA ARG A 121 -10.27 -18.07 17.05
C ARG A 121 -10.82 -17.21 15.93
N ILE A 122 -11.72 -16.29 16.27
CA ILE A 122 -12.21 -15.25 15.35
C ILE A 122 -11.24 -14.06 15.43
N PRO A 123 -10.51 -13.71 14.35
CA PRO A 123 -9.49 -12.67 14.39
C PRO A 123 -10.00 -11.33 14.91
N LEU A 124 -11.17 -10.88 14.47
CA LEU A 124 -11.76 -9.60 14.86
C LEU A 124 -11.97 -9.50 16.39
N LEU A 125 -12.45 -10.56 17.03
CA LEU A 125 -12.67 -10.57 18.50
C LEU A 125 -11.36 -10.53 19.28
N TYR A 126 -10.30 -11.13 18.74
CA TYR A 126 -8.99 -11.10 19.38
C TYR A 126 -8.29 -9.77 19.16
N PHE A 127 -8.48 -9.15 18.00
CA PHE A 127 -7.96 -7.83 17.70
C PHE A 127 -8.46 -6.76 18.68
N GLU A 128 -9.74 -6.82 19.09
CA GLU A 128 -10.26 -5.91 20.13
C GLU A 128 -9.50 -5.98 21.46
N LYS A 129 -9.01 -7.18 21.82
CA LYS A 129 -8.16 -7.35 23.00
C LYS A 129 -6.75 -6.85 22.77
N GLU A 130 -6.23 -7.02 21.55
CA GLU A 130 -4.87 -6.61 21.17
C GLU A 130 -4.72 -5.10 21.09
N LYS A 131 -5.79 -4.38 20.74
CA LYS A 131 -5.80 -2.90 20.68
C LYS A 131 -5.27 -2.23 21.94
N ALA A 132 -5.52 -2.82 23.12
CA ALA A 132 -5.07 -2.28 24.41
C ALA A 132 -3.52 -2.31 24.56
N PHE A 133 -2.82 -3.08 23.74
CA PHE A 133 -1.35 -3.23 23.77
C PHE A 133 -0.66 -2.48 22.63
N LEU A 134 -1.39 -1.83 21.73
CA LEU A 134 -0.81 -1.03 20.68
C LEU A 134 -0.26 0.28 21.26
N HIS A 135 0.91 0.68 20.78
CA HIS A 135 1.45 2.01 21.06
C HIS A 135 0.63 3.09 20.32
N PRO A 136 0.60 4.33 20.81
CA PRO A 136 -0.08 5.41 20.13
C PRO A 136 0.54 5.68 18.77
N LEU A 137 -0.29 6.10 17.81
CA LEU A 137 0.19 6.56 16.51
C LEU A 137 1.08 7.80 16.65
N PRO A 138 2.09 7.98 15.79
CA PRO A 138 2.88 9.20 15.76
C PRO A 138 2.01 10.41 15.40
N THR A 139 2.55 11.60 15.60
CA THR A 139 1.86 12.86 15.30
C THR A 139 1.44 12.93 13.83
N GLU A 140 0.38 13.70 13.55
CA GLU A 140 -0.13 13.87 12.19
C GLU A 140 0.94 14.43 11.22
N GLU A 141 1.88 15.23 11.70
CA GLU A 141 2.98 15.77 10.90
C GLU A 141 3.92 14.67 10.42
N ILE A 142 4.28 13.72 11.30
CA ILE A 142 5.10 12.55 10.95
C ILE A 142 4.35 11.68 9.95
N ARG A 143 3.07 11.40 10.20
CA ARG A 143 2.25 10.56 9.31
C ARG A 143 2.09 11.16 7.92
N LYS A 144 1.90 12.48 7.82
CA LYS A 144 1.82 13.19 6.52
C LYS A 144 3.10 13.06 5.69
N HIS A 145 4.26 13.00 6.35
CA HIS A 145 5.54 12.82 5.65
C HIS A 145 5.59 11.50 4.85
N TYR A 146 4.95 10.45 5.36
CA TYR A 146 4.93 9.12 4.76
C TYR A 146 3.71 8.86 3.86
N ARG A 147 2.77 9.78 3.77
CA ARG A 147 1.64 9.69 2.84
C ARG A 147 2.06 10.14 1.45
N ILE A 148 1.57 9.43 0.44
CA ILE A 148 1.74 9.86 -0.94
C ILE A 148 0.91 11.13 -1.16
N ALA A 149 1.59 12.20 -1.58
CA ALA A 149 0.93 13.47 -1.86
C ALA A 149 -0.08 13.30 -3.01
N THR A 150 -1.33 13.64 -2.73
CA THR A 150 -2.40 13.66 -3.73
C THR A 150 -2.60 15.10 -4.19
N HIS A 151 -2.38 15.33 -5.50
CA HIS A 151 -2.70 16.60 -6.15
C HIS A 151 -4.06 16.49 -6.83
N ARG A 152 -4.79 17.59 -6.91
CA ARG A 152 -6.07 17.65 -7.61
C ARG A 152 -5.96 18.58 -8.80
N SER A 153 -6.55 18.19 -9.92
CA SER A 153 -6.57 19.00 -11.13
C SER A 153 -7.88 18.78 -11.87
N ILE A 154 -8.49 19.86 -12.36
CA ILE A 154 -9.67 19.77 -13.23
C ILE A 154 -9.19 19.54 -14.66
N VAL A 155 -9.81 18.61 -15.36
CA VAL A 155 -9.51 18.34 -16.77
C VAL A 155 -9.95 19.53 -17.62
N ASN A 156 -9.00 20.12 -18.33
CA ASN A 156 -9.25 21.26 -19.20
C ASN A 156 -9.97 20.85 -20.52
N PRO A 157 -10.47 21.81 -21.32
CA PRO A 157 -11.12 21.50 -22.60
C PRO A 157 -10.26 20.76 -23.62
N SER A 158 -8.93 20.79 -23.45
CA SER A 158 -7.99 20.02 -24.30
C SER A 158 -7.75 18.60 -23.78
N SER A 159 -8.59 18.08 -22.87
CA SER A 159 -8.45 16.76 -22.25
C SER A 159 -7.14 16.56 -21.51
N MET A 160 -6.69 17.59 -20.79
CA MET A 160 -5.42 17.56 -20.03
C MET A 160 -5.65 17.91 -18.55
N VAL A 161 -4.88 17.26 -17.69
CA VAL A 161 -4.68 17.66 -16.28
C VAL A 161 -3.31 18.27 -16.10
N THR A 162 -3.17 19.20 -15.15
CA THR A 162 -1.92 19.90 -14.89
C THR A 162 -1.28 19.36 -13.60
N TYR A 163 0.01 19.01 -13.68
CA TYR A 163 0.86 18.70 -12.54
C TYR A 163 2.13 19.53 -12.64
N LYS A 164 2.36 20.41 -11.64
CA LYS A 164 3.43 21.42 -11.69
C LYS A 164 3.33 22.25 -12.98
N THR A 165 4.35 22.19 -13.83
CA THR A 165 4.43 22.93 -15.10
C THR A 165 4.05 22.10 -16.32
N SER A 166 3.75 20.81 -16.15
CA SER A 166 3.47 19.85 -17.21
C SER A 166 2.01 19.46 -17.27
N GLN A 167 1.51 19.19 -18.46
CA GLN A 167 0.14 18.71 -18.71
C GLN A 167 0.18 17.27 -19.21
N TYR A 168 -0.80 16.48 -18.79
CA TYR A 168 -0.92 15.05 -19.09
C TYR A 168 -2.29 14.76 -19.64
N SER A 169 -2.35 14.02 -20.76
CA SER A 169 -3.62 13.69 -21.41
C SER A 169 -4.44 12.71 -20.59
N VAL A 170 -5.76 12.89 -20.66
CA VAL A 170 -6.76 11.98 -20.11
C VAL A 170 -7.86 11.77 -21.14
N PRO A 171 -8.67 10.69 -21.06
CA PRO A 171 -9.78 10.50 -21.99
C PRO A 171 -10.77 11.67 -21.95
N PRO A 172 -11.36 12.05 -23.12
CA PRO A 172 -12.22 13.25 -23.24
C PRO A 172 -13.48 13.24 -22.38
N GLU A 173 -13.97 12.06 -22.00
CA GLU A 173 -15.14 11.89 -21.13
C GLU A 173 -14.96 12.46 -19.70
N TYR A 174 -13.72 12.80 -19.35
CA TYR A 174 -13.39 13.41 -18.05
C TYR A 174 -13.24 14.93 -18.11
N ILE A 175 -13.46 15.58 -19.26
CA ILE A 175 -13.41 17.05 -19.36
C ILE A 175 -14.33 17.69 -18.31
N GLY A 176 -13.81 18.67 -17.59
CA GLY A 176 -14.50 19.38 -16.50
C GLY A 176 -14.59 18.63 -15.18
N LYS A 177 -14.16 17.37 -15.11
CA LYS A 177 -14.15 16.60 -13.86
C LYS A 177 -12.85 16.83 -13.06
N GLU A 178 -12.94 16.76 -11.75
CA GLU A 178 -11.77 16.81 -10.86
C GLU A 178 -11.11 15.43 -10.80
N MET A 179 -9.83 15.39 -11.11
CA MET A 179 -8.99 14.20 -11.06
C MET A 179 -8.02 14.27 -9.88
N LYS A 180 -7.71 13.11 -9.31
CA LYS A 180 -6.66 12.95 -8.28
C LYS A 180 -5.39 12.42 -8.95
N LEU A 181 -4.27 13.12 -8.74
CA LEU A 181 -2.97 12.80 -9.30
C LEU A 181 -2.04 12.37 -8.17
N GLN A 182 -1.43 11.21 -8.31
CA GLN A 182 -0.43 10.70 -7.37
C GLN A 182 0.83 10.37 -8.13
N VAL A 183 1.97 10.78 -7.61
CA VAL A 183 3.28 10.52 -8.23
C VAL A 183 3.99 9.42 -7.45
N TYR A 184 4.40 8.40 -8.19
CA TYR A 184 5.16 7.26 -7.68
C TYR A 184 6.43 7.13 -8.54
N ASP A 185 7.59 7.31 -7.94
CA ASP A 185 8.87 7.34 -8.63
C ASP A 185 8.85 8.30 -9.84
N ASN A 186 8.87 7.71 -11.04
CA ASN A 186 8.86 8.44 -12.30
C ASN A 186 7.52 8.37 -13.04
N TYR A 187 6.44 8.00 -12.37
CA TYR A 187 5.11 7.88 -12.98
C TYR A 187 4.09 8.74 -12.26
N ILE A 188 3.19 9.35 -13.03
CA ILE A 188 2.01 10.04 -12.54
C ILE A 188 0.78 9.17 -12.82
N HIS A 189 0.09 8.79 -11.77
CA HIS A 189 -1.16 8.04 -11.79
C HIS A 189 -2.32 9.01 -11.66
N ILE A 190 -3.25 8.95 -12.58
CA ILE A 190 -4.40 9.86 -12.66
C ILE A 190 -5.67 9.06 -12.39
N TYR A 191 -6.36 9.43 -11.31
CA TYR A 191 -7.56 8.75 -10.83
C TYR A 191 -8.79 9.65 -10.96
N TYR A 192 -9.92 9.04 -11.33
CA TYR A 192 -11.23 9.62 -11.13
C TYR A 192 -11.94 8.85 -10.02
N ASN A 193 -12.30 9.54 -8.93
CA ASN A 193 -12.73 8.93 -7.68
C ASN A 193 -11.66 7.95 -7.16
N THR A 194 -11.92 6.63 -7.27
CA THR A 194 -10.99 5.54 -6.88
C THR A 194 -10.45 4.76 -8.07
N ALA A 195 -10.99 4.97 -9.27
CA ALA A 195 -10.56 4.25 -10.47
C ALA A 195 -9.33 4.91 -11.11
N LEU A 196 -8.31 4.11 -11.42
CA LEU A 196 -7.18 4.56 -12.24
C LEU A 196 -7.65 4.76 -13.67
N VAL A 197 -7.52 5.99 -14.18
CA VAL A 197 -7.93 6.37 -15.55
C VAL A 197 -6.76 6.23 -16.51
N THR A 198 -5.60 6.75 -16.15
CA THR A 198 -4.42 6.70 -17.01
C THR A 198 -3.13 6.81 -16.18
N LEU A 199 -2.03 6.36 -16.80
CA LEU A 199 -0.68 6.36 -16.25
C LEU A 199 0.24 7.05 -17.26
N HIS A 200 1.06 8.00 -16.82
CA HIS A 200 2.08 8.64 -17.64
C HIS A 200 3.44 8.56 -16.97
N SER A 201 4.51 8.50 -17.75
CA SER A 201 5.85 8.76 -17.25
C SER A 201 5.96 10.23 -16.84
N LEU A 202 6.54 10.49 -15.65
CA LEU A 202 6.79 11.86 -15.21
C LEU A 202 7.80 12.52 -16.15
N SER A 203 7.44 13.67 -16.68
CA SER A 203 8.23 14.35 -17.70
C SER A 203 8.30 15.85 -17.42
N SER A 204 9.40 16.47 -17.79
CA SER A 204 9.58 17.92 -17.83
C SER A 204 8.98 18.57 -19.08
N LYS A 205 8.52 17.77 -20.05
CA LYS A 205 7.86 18.30 -21.26
C LYS A 205 6.54 18.97 -20.88
N LYS A 206 6.23 20.08 -21.55
CA LYS A 206 5.01 20.85 -21.28
C LYS A 206 3.73 20.06 -21.57
N LEU A 207 3.71 19.23 -22.63
CA LEU A 207 2.58 18.40 -23.04
C LEU A 207 3.00 16.93 -23.13
N ASN A 208 2.25 16.04 -22.50
CA ASN A 208 2.50 14.61 -22.46
C ASN A 208 1.21 13.88 -22.86
N TYR A 209 1.26 13.16 -23.95
CA TYR A 209 0.15 12.38 -24.48
C TYR A 209 0.34 10.91 -24.10
N HIS A 210 -0.78 10.22 -23.88
CA HIS A 210 -0.80 8.76 -23.75
C HIS A 210 -0.60 8.16 -25.14
N GLU A 211 0.36 7.26 -25.28
CA GLU A 211 0.55 6.48 -26.51
C GLU A 211 -0.44 5.35 -26.62
#